data_a725af316609a4590c08ebb9a0fbdbd6
#
_entry.id   a725af316609a4590c08ebb9a0fbdbd6
#
_cell.length_a   1.000
_cell.length_b   1.000
_cell.length_c   1.000
_cell.angle_alpha   90.00
_cell.angle_beta   90.00
_cell.angle_gamma   90.00
#
_symmetry.space_group_name_H-M   'P 1'
#
loop_
_entity.id
_entity.type
_entity.pdbx_description
1 polymer ?
#
loop_
_entity_poly.entity_id
_entity_poly.type
_entity_poly.pdbx_seq_one_letter_code
_entity_poly.pdbx_strand_id
1 'polypeptide(L)'
;MRQDDLYINKIDWITIGIYASLVIIGWFNIYAAVYDEQAAKSIFDFSINSGKQLVWIGTALLLITVIMVADYRLFENLSIILYGVFVIFLLITPFFGKEINGQRAWFEIGAFRLQPAEFAKFATALALAKFMERPSFDLSQVKYQLQALAIIMIPVSLIMLQPDTGTAMVYSAFFVMLYREGMPQRYYVLGLTFITISLLALGIENNLYLVIGVAVVLGVLNFMGKKSLRRSLSLLAIGAVVIGYSYSLDFVVSKLPTHQQNRIMVLFNPDLDPLGVGWNVTQSKIAIGSGGFWGKGYLEGTQTKFDFVPEQHTDFIFCTLGEEFGWVGSIVVVFLFCSLLIRLIILAERQKNRFSRVYGYCVISLLLFHFLINIAMTIGLFPVVGIPLPFFSYGGSSLWSFTILLFIFIKLDSHRIQFLGRMN
;
A
#
# COMPACT_ATOMS: atom_id res chain seq x y z
N MET A 1 -41.80 -3.71 -13.19
CA MET A 1 -40.41 -3.31 -13.13
C MET A 1 -39.63 -4.47 -12.55
N ARG A 2 -38.74 -5.10 -13.33
CA ARG A 2 -37.94 -6.25 -12.87
C ARG A 2 -36.99 -5.83 -11.74
N GLN A 3 -36.78 -6.73 -10.77
CA GLN A 3 -35.81 -6.49 -9.68
C GLN A 3 -34.43 -6.11 -10.20
N ASP A 4 -34.06 -6.53 -11.41
CA ASP A 4 -32.78 -6.26 -12.05
C ASP A 4 -32.56 -4.78 -12.39
N ASP A 5 -33.59 -4.05 -12.83
CA ASP A 5 -33.51 -2.60 -13.13
C ASP A 5 -33.19 -1.76 -11.88
N LEU A 6 -33.55 -2.26 -10.70
CA LEU A 6 -33.27 -1.61 -9.42
C LEU A 6 -31.80 -1.80 -8.98
N TYR A 7 -31.10 -2.82 -9.47
CA TYR A 7 -29.69 -3.08 -9.11
C TYR A 7 -28.72 -2.20 -9.87
N ILE A 8 -28.90 -2.03 -11.16
CA ILE A 8 -28.00 -1.22 -12.02
C ILE A 8 -27.98 0.24 -11.55
N ASN A 9 -29.15 0.76 -11.11
CA ASN A 9 -29.27 2.12 -10.58
C ASN A 9 -28.63 2.31 -9.18
N LYS A 10 -28.20 1.24 -8.49
CA LYS A 10 -27.58 1.30 -7.16
C LYS A 10 -26.05 1.19 -7.21
N ILE A 11 -25.50 0.84 -8.37
CA ILE A 11 -24.06 0.73 -8.58
C ILE A 11 -23.44 2.13 -8.62
N ASP A 12 -22.29 2.30 -7.98
CA ASP A 12 -21.56 3.56 -7.99
C ASP A 12 -20.71 3.71 -9.25
N TRP A 13 -21.32 4.20 -10.33
CA TRP A 13 -20.68 4.39 -11.63
C TRP A 13 -19.53 5.39 -11.59
N ILE A 14 -19.52 6.34 -10.62
CA ILE A 14 -18.44 7.30 -10.47
C ILE A 14 -17.15 6.58 -10.08
N THR A 15 -17.21 5.69 -9.09
CA THR A 15 -16.04 4.88 -8.68
C THR A 15 -15.54 4.01 -9.82
N ILE A 16 -16.46 3.38 -10.59
CA ILE A 16 -16.08 2.57 -11.76
C ILE A 16 -15.42 3.43 -12.84
N GLY A 17 -15.94 4.64 -13.09
CA GLY A 17 -15.36 5.55 -14.06
C GLY A 17 -13.93 5.98 -13.68
N ILE A 18 -13.69 6.31 -12.39
CA ILE A 18 -12.35 6.67 -11.92
C ILE A 18 -11.40 5.46 -12.02
N TYR A 19 -11.84 4.26 -11.61
CA TYR A 19 -11.08 3.02 -11.75
C TYR A 19 -10.68 2.78 -13.21
N ALA A 20 -11.63 2.85 -14.13
CA ALA A 20 -11.39 2.66 -15.57
C ALA A 20 -10.41 3.69 -16.12
N SER A 21 -10.53 4.96 -15.72
CA SER A 21 -9.60 6.03 -16.10
C SER A 21 -8.18 5.72 -15.63
N LEU A 22 -7.99 5.30 -14.37
CA LEU A 22 -6.67 4.95 -13.84
C LEU A 22 -6.06 3.75 -14.58
N VAL A 23 -6.87 2.70 -14.87
CA VAL A 23 -6.40 1.52 -15.61
C VAL A 23 -5.99 1.89 -17.04
N ILE A 24 -6.78 2.73 -17.73
CA ILE A 24 -6.50 3.14 -19.11
C ILE A 24 -5.25 4.03 -19.16
N ILE A 25 -5.16 5.06 -18.32
CA ILE A 25 -3.98 5.94 -18.26
C ILE A 25 -2.74 5.12 -17.87
N GLY A 26 -2.86 4.21 -16.89
CA GLY A 26 -1.79 3.31 -16.50
C GLY A 26 -1.31 2.41 -17.65
N TRP A 27 -2.23 1.88 -18.46
CA TRP A 27 -1.88 1.07 -19.62
C TRP A 27 -1.08 1.84 -20.68
N PHE A 28 -1.49 3.06 -20.99
CA PHE A 28 -0.71 3.94 -21.89
C PHE A 28 0.66 4.26 -21.31
N ASN A 29 0.72 4.51 -20.00
CA ASN A 29 1.98 4.81 -19.32
C ASN A 29 2.91 3.59 -19.23
N ILE A 30 2.35 2.36 -19.09
CA ILE A 30 3.14 1.11 -19.17
C ILE A 30 3.74 0.96 -20.58
N TYR A 31 2.99 1.30 -21.62
CA TYR A 31 3.54 1.26 -22.98
C TYR A 31 4.67 2.26 -23.15
N ALA A 32 4.51 3.48 -22.67
CA ALA A 32 5.57 4.48 -22.68
C ALA A 32 6.84 4.03 -21.96
N ALA A 33 6.68 3.36 -20.80
CA ALA A 33 7.79 2.83 -20.02
C ALA A 33 8.56 1.66 -20.69
N VAL A 34 7.96 1.00 -21.67
CA VAL A 34 8.62 -0.15 -22.38
C VAL A 34 8.77 0.10 -23.88
N TYR A 35 8.55 1.33 -24.32
CA TYR A 35 8.65 1.71 -25.72
C TYR A 35 10.10 1.75 -26.18
N ASP A 36 10.39 0.98 -27.24
CA ASP A 36 11.68 0.99 -27.91
C ASP A 36 11.47 1.46 -29.35
N GLU A 37 12.08 2.57 -29.70
CA GLU A 37 12.01 3.18 -31.02
C GLU A 37 12.60 2.28 -32.13
N GLN A 38 13.65 1.52 -31.80
CA GLN A 38 14.30 0.63 -32.78
C GLN A 38 13.46 -0.62 -33.06
N ALA A 39 12.75 -1.14 -32.06
CA ALA A 39 11.88 -2.30 -32.22
C ALA A 39 10.49 -1.92 -32.77
N ALA A 40 10.04 -0.67 -32.62
CA ALA A 40 8.76 -0.09 -33.05
C ALA A 40 7.54 -1.02 -32.84
N LYS A 41 7.52 -1.72 -31.67
CA LYS A 41 6.44 -2.68 -31.33
C LYS A 41 5.14 -1.95 -31.06
N SER A 42 4.02 -2.51 -31.55
CA SER A 42 2.69 -2.01 -31.26
C SER A 42 2.36 -2.15 -29.76
N ILE A 43 1.55 -1.21 -29.23
CA ILE A 43 1.01 -1.26 -27.87
C ILE A 43 0.22 -2.57 -27.58
N PHE A 44 -0.28 -3.22 -28.63
CA PHE A 44 -1.02 -4.49 -28.58
C PHE A 44 -0.11 -5.73 -28.70
N ASP A 45 1.18 -5.58 -28.86
CA ASP A 45 2.09 -6.71 -29.00
C ASP A 45 2.26 -7.46 -27.67
N PHE A 46 1.82 -8.72 -27.64
CA PHE A 46 1.87 -9.58 -26.45
C PHE A 46 3.32 -9.97 -26.04
N SER A 47 4.31 -9.65 -26.83
CA SER A 47 5.70 -9.87 -26.44
C SER A 47 6.19 -8.85 -25.38
N ILE A 48 5.57 -7.66 -25.33
CA ILE A 48 5.90 -6.58 -24.41
C ILE A 48 4.90 -6.47 -23.26
N ASN A 49 5.26 -5.74 -22.22
CA ASN A 49 4.45 -5.65 -21.00
C ASN A 49 3.09 -4.97 -21.20
N SER A 50 2.98 -3.99 -22.12
CA SER A 50 1.70 -3.34 -22.42
C SER A 50 0.67 -4.30 -23.05
N GLY A 51 1.09 -5.17 -23.97
CA GLY A 51 0.21 -6.18 -24.53
C GLY A 51 -0.20 -7.24 -23.51
N LYS A 52 0.75 -7.70 -22.65
CA LYS A 52 0.42 -8.59 -21.52
C LYS A 52 -0.56 -7.94 -20.55
N GLN A 53 -0.42 -6.62 -20.30
CA GLN A 53 -1.35 -5.89 -19.43
C GLN A 53 -2.78 -5.88 -19.97
N LEU A 54 -2.99 -5.88 -21.29
CA LEU A 54 -4.34 -6.04 -21.87
C LEU A 54 -4.99 -7.37 -21.52
N VAL A 55 -4.22 -8.46 -21.47
CA VAL A 55 -4.74 -9.77 -21.02
C VAL A 55 -5.17 -9.67 -19.56
N TRP A 56 -4.37 -8.99 -18.71
CA TRP A 56 -4.73 -8.78 -17.31
C TRP A 56 -5.97 -7.90 -17.15
N ILE A 57 -6.12 -6.85 -17.97
CA ILE A 57 -7.32 -6.01 -17.99
C ILE A 57 -8.53 -6.83 -18.44
N GLY A 58 -8.41 -7.63 -19.49
CA GLY A 58 -9.50 -8.49 -19.98
C GLY A 58 -9.96 -9.51 -18.92
N THR A 59 -9.00 -10.16 -18.25
CA THR A 59 -9.31 -11.09 -17.15
C THR A 59 -9.83 -10.38 -15.90
N ALA A 60 -9.38 -9.14 -15.62
CA ALA A 60 -9.94 -8.31 -14.55
C ALA A 60 -11.42 -7.96 -14.83
N LEU A 61 -11.81 -7.67 -16.07
CA LEU A 61 -13.21 -7.45 -16.44
C LEU A 61 -14.06 -8.70 -16.22
N LEU A 62 -13.50 -9.90 -16.50
CA LEU A 62 -14.17 -11.15 -16.18
C LEU A 62 -14.35 -11.31 -14.66
N LEU A 63 -13.31 -11.03 -13.85
CA LEU A 63 -13.40 -11.04 -12.39
C LEU A 63 -14.46 -10.06 -11.88
N ILE A 64 -14.51 -8.85 -12.43
CA ILE A 64 -15.55 -7.85 -12.11
C ILE A 64 -16.93 -8.44 -12.36
N THR A 65 -17.14 -9.04 -13.54
CA THR A 65 -18.42 -9.64 -13.88
C THR A 65 -18.81 -10.75 -12.90
N VAL A 66 -17.89 -11.65 -12.56
CA VAL A 66 -18.13 -12.72 -11.57
C VAL A 66 -18.50 -12.13 -10.21
N ILE A 67 -17.77 -11.12 -9.71
CA ILE A 67 -18.03 -10.47 -8.42
C ILE A 67 -19.40 -9.77 -8.43
N MET A 68 -19.74 -9.09 -9.51
CA MET A 68 -20.99 -8.35 -9.61
C MET A 68 -22.23 -9.26 -9.77
N VAL A 69 -22.07 -10.46 -10.33
CA VAL A 69 -23.14 -11.48 -10.44
C VAL A 69 -23.29 -12.26 -9.13
N ALA A 70 -22.19 -12.54 -8.42
CA ALA A 70 -22.20 -13.31 -7.18
C ALA A 70 -23.10 -12.67 -6.11
N ASP A 71 -23.71 -13.50 -5.25
CA ASP A 71 -24.45 -12.99 -4.09
C ASP A 71 -23.46 -12.33 -3.09
N TYR A 72 -23.77 -11.10 -2.65
CA TYR A 72 -22.95 -10.37 -1.68
C TYR A 72 -22.71 -11.14 -0.37
N ARG A 73 -23.64 -12.03 0.02
CA ARG A 73 -23.54 -12.89 1.20
C ARG A 73 -22.41 -13.90 1.12
N LEU A 74 -22.00 -14.28 -0.09
CA LEU A 74 -20.85 -15.18 -0.27
C LEU A 74 -19.59 -14.59 0.32
N PHE A 75 -19.34 -13.29 0.10
CA PHE A 75 -18.14 -12.61 0.62
C PHE A 75 -18.12 -12.56 2.14
N GLU A 76 -19.29 -12.37 2.77
CA GLU A 76 -19.44 -12.40 4.22
C GLU A 76 -19.26 -13.81 4.79
N ASN A 77 -19.91 -14.80 4.21
CA ASN A 77 -19.89 -16.18 4.69
C ASN A 77 -18.54 -16.88 4.45
N LEU A 78 -17.89 -16.58 3.33
CA LEU A 78 -16.60 -17.17 2.96
C LEU A 78 -15.39 -16.40 3.54
N SER A 79 -15.58 -15.28 4.24
CA SER A 79 -14.51 -14.41 4.73
C SER A 79 -13.42 -15.17 5.49
N ILE A 80 -13.79 -16.00 6.44
CA ILE A 80 -12.83 -16.78 7.27
C ILE A 80 -12.20 -17.91 6.46
N ILE A 81 -12.97 -18.53 5.56
CA ILE A 81 -12.46 -19.61 4.68
C ILE A 81 -11.43 -19.05 3.73
N LEU A 82 -11.72 -17.92 3.05
CA LEU A 82 -10.79 -17.25 2.16
C LEU A 82 -9.51 -16.82 2.89
N TYR A 83 -9.63 -16.27 4.10
CA TYR A 83 -8.49 -15.94 4.93
C TYR A 83 -7.62 -17.18 5.22
N GLY A 84 -8.24 -18.27 5.66
CA GLY A 84 -7.53 -19.54 5.91
C GLY A 84 -6.82 -20.09 4.67
N VAL A 85 -7.48 -20.05 3.52
CA VAL A 85 -6.91 -20.48 2.23
C VAL A 85 -5.67 -19.66 1.87
N PHE A 86 -5.74 -18.32 1.96
CA PHE A 86 -4.58 -17.48 1.63
C PHE A 86 -3.47 -17.56 2.67
N VAL A 87 -3.79 -17.76 3.96
CA VAL A 87 -2.78 -18.07 4.99
C VAL A 87 -2.03 -19.37 4.67
N ILE A 88 -2.75 -20.42 4.22
CA ILE A 88 -2.13 -21.68 3.77
C ILE A 88 -1.25 -21.44 2.53
N PHE A 89 -1.71 -20.66 1.54
CA PHE A 89 -0.89 -20.31 0.39
C PHE A 89 0.38 -19.56 0.80
N LEU A 90 0.29 -18.59 1.72
CA LEU A 90 1.45 -17.88 2.25
C LEU A 90 2.42 -18.81 2.97
N LEU A 91 1.92 -19.79 3.72
CA LEU A 91 2.74 -20.79 4.42
C LEU A 91 3.49 -21.69 3.44
N ILE A 92 2.86 -22.06 2.33
CA ILE A 92 3.43 -22.96 1.31
C ILE A 92 4.44 -22.22 0.40
N THR A 93 4.25 -20.93 0.17
CA THR A 93 5.05 -20.13 -0.77
C THR A 93 6.56 -20.19 -0.54
N PRO A 94 7.14 -20.14 0.69
CA PRO A 94 8.59 -20.24 0.89
C PRO A 94 9.19 -21.57 0.42
N PHE A 95 8.40 -22.65 0.36
CA PHE A 95 8.84 -23.99 -0.01
C PHE A 95 8.71 -24.27 -1.51
N PHE A 96 7.64 -23.79 -2.13
CA PHE A 96 7.28 -24.10 -3.52
C PHE A 96 7.34 -22.89 -4.44
N GLY A 97 7.54 -21.69 -3.90
CA GLY A 97 7.64 -20.45 -4.68
C GLY A 97 8.94 -20.35 -5.45
N LYS A 98 8.88 -19.71 -6.62
CA LYS A 98 10.06 -19.34 -7.40
C LYS A 98 10.76 -18.15 -6.76
N GLU A 99 12.07 -18.23 -6.73
CA GLU A 99 12.91 -17.13 -6.24
C GLU A 99 13.14 -16.11 -7.36
N ILE A 100 12.79 -14.85 -7.09
CA ILE A 100 12.99 -13.72 -8.00
C ILE A 100 13.57 -12.58 -7.14
N ASN A 101 14.69 -12.03 -7.53
CA ASN A 101 15.37 -10.95 -6.79
C ASN A 101 15.60 -11.26 -5.29
N GLY A 102 15.91 -12.52 -4.97
CA GLY A 102 16.14 -12.95 -3.57
C GLY A 102 14.87 -13.18 -2.74
N GLN A 103 13.70 -13.11 -3.36
CA GLN A 103 12.40 -13.33 -2.69
C GLN A 103 11.70 -14.56 -3.25
N ARG A 104 11.25 -15.48 -2.40
CA ARG A 104 10.42 -16.63 -2.78
C ARG A 104 8.95 -16.34 -2.52
N ALA A 105 8.36 -15.46 -3.35
CA ALA A 105 7.01 -14.94 -3.16
C ALA A 105 6.04 -15.28 -4.31
N TRP A 106 6.51 -15.97 -5.36
CA TRP A 106 5.77 -16.13 -6.61
C TRP A 106 5.53 -17.60 -6.96
N PHE A 107 4.30 -17.93 -7.33
CA PHE A 107 3.99 -19.18 -8.03
C PHE A 107 4.01 -18.93 -9.53
N GLU A 108 4.78 -19.72 -10.29
CA GLU A 108 4.73 -19.72 -11.75
C GLU A 108 3.78 -20.80 -12.25
N ILE A 109 2.75 -20.39 -12.98
CA ILE A 109 1.78 -21.27 -13.63
C ILE A 109 1.84 -20.97 -15.12
N GLY A 110 2.72 -21.69 -15.85
CA GLY A 110 3.02 -21.38 -17.24
C GLY A 110 3.65 -20.01 -17.41
N ALA A 111 3.03 -19.14 -18.20
CA ALA A 111 3.47 -17.76 -18.40
C ALA A 111 3.03 -16.79 -17.28
N PHE A 112 2.24 -17.26 -16.33
CA PHE A 112 1.62 -16.42 -15.30
C PHE A 112 2.39 -16.51 -13.99
N ARG A 113 2.59 -15.35 -13.35
CA ARG A 113 3.17 -15.25 -12.02
C ARG A 113 2.11 -14.76 -11.04
N LEU A 114 1.79 -15.59 -10.07
CA LEU A 114 0.82 -15.27 -9.03
C LEU A 114 1.55 -15.06 -7.71
N GLN A 115 1.31 -13.90 -7.08
CA GLN A 115 1.84 -13.57 -5.75
C GLN A 115 0.73 -13.71 -4.72
N PRO A 116 0.74 -14.76 -3.88
CA PRO A 116 -0.32 -14.98 -2.88
C PRO A 116 -0.47 -13.84 -1.88
N ALA A 117 0.62 -13.15 -1.57
CA ALA A 117 0.63 -12.02 -0.65
C ALA A 117 -0.25 -10.85 -1.14
N GLU A 118 -0.37 -10.66 -2.46
CA GLU A 118 -1.27 -9.67 -3.04
C GLU A 118 -2.74 -9.97 -2.72
N PHE A 119 -3.13 -11.22 -2.85
CA PHE A 119 -4.50 -11.67 -2.58
C PHE A 119 -4.80 -11.80 -1.09
N ALA A 120 -3.80 -12.12 -0.27
CA ALA A 120 -3.98 -12.20 1.17
C ALA A 120 -4.44 -10.87 1.80
N LYS A 121 -4.17 -9.72 1.17
CA LYS A 121 -4.64 -8.40 1.62
C LYS A 121 -6.17 -8.32 1.65
N PHE A 122 -6.85 -8.68 0.56
CA PHE A 122 -8.32 -8.62 0.54
C PHE A 122 -8.95 -9.68 1.45
N ALA A 123 -8.34 -10.87 1.56
CA ALA A 123 -8.80 -11.92 2.47
C ALA A 123 -8.68 -11.48 3.95
N THR A 124 -7.57 -10.81 4.31
CA THR A 124 -7.39 -10.22 5.64
C THR A 124 -8.43 -9.11 5.90
N ALA A 125 -8.72 -8.27 4.91
CA ALA A 125 -9.76 -7.24 5.01
C ALA A 125 -11.15 -7.85 5.27
N LEU A 126 -11.51 -8.93 4.57
CA LEU A 126 -12.75 -9.67 4.79
C LEU A 126 -12.79 -10.31 6.19
N ALA A 127 -11.69 -10.93 6.63
CA ALA A 127 -11.61 -11.55 7.94
C ALA A 127 -11.74 -10.53 9.08
N LEU A 128 -11.09 -9.38 8.97
CA LEU A 128 -11.22 -8.28 9.92
C LEU A 128 -12.67 -7.74 9.96
N ALA A 129 -13.28 -7.53 8.79
CA ALA A 129 -14.66 -7.08 8.71
C ALA A 129 -15.62 -8.08 9.39
N LYS A 130 -15.44 -9.39 9.14
CA LYS A 130 -16.25 -10.44 9.76
C LYS A 130 -16.02 -10.55 11.27
N PHE A 131 -14.78 -10.40 11.69
CA PHE A 131 -14.43 -10.41 13.11
C PHE A 131 -15.08 -9.24 13.88
N MET A 132 -15.07 -8.04 13.27
CA MET A 132 -15.59 -6.82 13.89
C MET A 132 -17.11 -6.64 13.79
N GLU A 133 -17.79 -7.45 12.98
CA GLU A 133 -19.25 -7.43 12.84
C GLU A 133 -19.98 -7.87 14.12
N ARG A 134 -19.31 -8.59 15.02
CA ARG A 134 -19.91 -9.15 16.24
C ARG A 134 -20.52 -8.05 17.11
N PRO A 135 -21.75 -8.25 17.65
CA PRO A 135 -22.44 -7.21 18.42
C PRO A 135 -21.68 -6.73 19.67
N SER A 136 -20.91 -7.63 20.30
CA SER A 136 -20.11 -7.35 21.49
C SER A 136 -18.71 -6.80 21.21
N PHE A 137 -18.39 -6.52 19.95
CA PHE A 137 -17.04 -6.08 19.57
C PHE A 137 -16.78 -4.64 19.99
N ASP A 138 -15.70 -4.44 20.76
CA ASP A 138 -15.27 -3.12 21.25
C ASP A 138 -13.74 -3.06 21.30
N LEU A 139 -13.13 -2.25 20.42
CA LEU A 139 -11.67 -2.04 20.35
C LEU A 139 -11.07 -1.30 21.55
N SER A 140 -11.88 -0.79 22.49
CA SER A 140 -11.34 -0.28 23.75
C SER A 140 -10.75 -1.39 24.62
N GLN A 141 -11.23 -2.64 24.46
CA GLN A 141 -10.81 -3.80 25.21
C GLN A 141 -9.57 -4.46 24.58
N VAL A 142 -8.55 -4.68 25.41
CA VAL A 142 -7.25 -5.29 24.97
C VAL A 142 -7.46 -6.66 24.31
N LYS A 143 -8.41 -7.46 24.75
CA LYS A 143 -8.73 -8.76 24.15
C LYS A 143 -9.03 -8.65 22.64
N TYR A 144 -9.91 -7.71 22.26
CA TYR A 144 -10.28 -7.51 20.86
C TYR A 144 -9.16 -6.86 20.04
N GLN A 145 -8.35 -6.00 20.68
CA GLN A 145 -7.14 -5.44 20.06
C GLN A 145 -6.17 -6.55 19.68
N LEU A 146 -5.85 -7.45 20.61
CA LEU A 146 -4.91 -8.56 20.38
C LEU A 146 -5.44 -9.53 19.31
N GLN A 147 -6.74 -9.81 19.28
CA GLN A 147 -7.34 -10.66 18.26
C GLN A 147 -7.31 -10.01 16.86
N ALA A 148 -7.61 -8.72 16.75
CA ALA A 148 -7.52 -7.98 15.50
C ALA A 148 -6.06 -7.92 15.00
N LEU A 149 -5.12 -7.64 15.91
CA LEU A 149 -3.68 -7.67 15.61
C LEU A 149 -3.22 -9.06 15.17
N ALA A 150 -3.69 -10.14 15.79
CA ALA A 150 -3.35 -11.49 15.38
C ALA A 150 -3.80 -11.78 13.94
N ILE A 151 -5.01 -11.36 13.53
CA ILE A 151 -5.50 -11.50 12.15
C ILE A 151 -4.58 -10.77 11.16
N ILE A 152 -4.02 -9.62 11.54
CA ILE A 152 -3.09 -8.85 10.70
C ILE A 152 -1.69 -9.48 10.72
N MET A 153 -1.19 -9.86 11.89
CA MET A 153 0.20 -10.27 12.07
C MET A 153 0.50 -11.69 11.56
N ILE A 154 -0.50 -12.58 11.49
CA ILE A 154 -0.31 -13.92 10.91
C ILE A 154 0.16 -13.84 9.45
N PRO A 155 -0.55 -13.16 8.51
CA PRO A 155 -0.06 -12.97 7.15
C PRO A 155 1.28 -12.24 7.10
N VAL A 156 1.44 -11.16 7.89
CA VAL A 156 2.70 -10.40 7.97
C VAL A 156 3.89 -11.30 8.30
N SER A 157 3.77 -12.12 9.33
CA SER A 157 4.85 -13.03 9.73
C SER A 157 5.20 -14.03 8.63
N LEU A 158 4.21 -14.56 7.92
CA LEU A 158 4.41 -15.49 6.80
C LEU A 158 5.06 -14.80 5.57
N ILE A 159 4.68 -13.55 5.29
CA ILE A 159 5.27 -12.74 4.21
C ILE A 159 6.73 -12.39 4.56
N MET A 160 7.02 -12.09 5.81
CA MET A 160 8.41 -11.85 6.27
C MET A 160 9.31 -13.09 6.12
N LEU A 161 8.76 -14.31 6.19
CA LEU A 161 9.51 -15.54 5.86
C LEU A 161 9.85 -15.67 4.37
N GLN A 162 9.20 -14.88 3.49
CA GLN A 162 9.44 -14.82 2.04
C GLN A 162 10.42 -13.69 1.66
N PRO A 163 11.17 -13.08 2.56
CA PRO A 163 11.84 -11.76 2.61
C PRO A 163 11.16 -10.63 1.82
N ASP A 164 9.81 -10.62 1.76
CA ASP A 164 9.03 -9.58 1.09
C ASP A 164 8.60 -8.48 2.10
N THR A 165 9.56 -7.64 2.47
CA THR A 165 9.35 -6.55 3.43
C THR A 165 8.39 -5.48 2.91
N GLY A 166 8.36 -5.25 1.59
CA GLY A 166 7.46 -4.28 0.96
C GLY A 166 6.00 -4.64 1.17
N THR A 167 5.62 -5.85 0.77
CA THR A 167 4.24 -6.32 0.95
C THR A 167 3.88 -6.45 2.44
N ALA A 168 4.80 -6.89 3.31
CA ALA A 168 4.56 -6.95 4.75
C ALA A 168 4.24 -5.56 5.34
N MET A 169 4.95 -4.51 4.90
CA MET A 169 4.73 -3.13 5.37
C MET A 169 3.33 -2.61 4.99
N VAL A 170 2.76 -3.06 3.86
CA VAL A 170 1.42 -2.66 3.42
C VAL A 170 0.34 -3.01 4.45
N TYR A 171 0.53 -4.07 5.23
CA TYR A 171 -0.42 -4.43 6.28
C TYR A 171 -0.52 -3.40 7.41
N SER A 172 0.45 -2.49 7.54
CA SER A 172 0.33 -1.35 8.44
C SER A 172 -0.82 -0.41 8.05
N ALA A 173 -1.29 -0.44 6.82
CA ALA A 173 -2.48 0.28 6.38
C ALA A 173 -3.72 -0.06 7.22
N PHE A 174 -3.85 -1.31 7.70
CA PHE A 174 -4.99 -1.70 8.54
C PHE A 174 -5.09 -0.92 9.86
N PHE A 175 -3.98 -0.35 10.34
CA PHE A 175 -4.03 0.54 11.52
C PHE A 175 -4.90 1.77 11.28
N VAL A 176 -4.99 2.30 10.05
CA VAL A 176 -5.87 3.42 9.70
C VAL A 176 -7.34 3.02 9.91
N MET A 177 -7.72 1.81 9.46
CA MET A 177 -9.05 1.26 9.69
C MET A 177 -9.31 1.01 11.20
N LEU A 178 -8.34 0.44 11.92
CA LEU A 178 -8.47 0.21 13.38
C LEU A 178 -8.68 1.52 14.15
N TYR A 179 -7.98 2.60 13.75
CA TYR A 179 -8.20 3.93 14.32
C TYR A 179 -9.65 4.39 14.14
N ARG A 180 -10.16 4.26 12.91
CA ARG A 180 -11.54 4.65 12.59
C ARG A 180 -12.58 3.84 13.38
N GLU A 181 -12.33 2.57 13.66
CA GLU A 181 -13.22 1.69 14.43
C GLU A 181 -13.04 1.79 15.95
N GLY A 182 -12.21 2.73 16.44
CA GLY A 182 -12.14 3.10 17.87
C GLY A 182 -10.93 2.56 18.64
N MET A 183 -9.84 2.18 17.93
CA MET A 183 -8.59 1.86 18.62
C MET A 183 -8.04 3.10 19.35
N PRO A 184 -7.57 2.98 20.60
CA PRO A 184 -7.14 4.13 21.39
C PRO A 184 -6.01 4.93 20.74
N GLN A 185 -6.15 6.26 20.70
CA GLN A 185 -5.18 7.19 20.08
C GLN A 185 -3.76 7.06 20.61
N ARG A 186 -3.59 6.64 21.85
CA ARG A 186 -2.27 6.47 22.49
C ARG A 186 -1.32 5.58 21.66
N TYR A 187 -1.82 4.56 20.97
CA TYR A 187 -0.99 3.67 20.14
C TYR A 187 -0.47 4.39 18.91
N TYR A 188 -1.27 5.27 18.31
CA TYR A 188 -0.88 6.07 17.13
C TYR A 188 0.13 7.14 17.50
N VAL A 189 -0.08 7.83 18.64
CA VAL A 189 0.88 8.80 19.16
C VAL A 189 2.21 8.10 19.45
N LEU A 190 2.19 6.96 20.11
CA LEU A 190 3.41 6.17 20.36
C LEU A 190 4.07 5.73 19.06
N GLY A 191 3.31 5.16 18.11
CA GLY A 191 3.84 4.75 16.81
C GLY A 191 4.47 5.91 16.04
N LEU A 192 3.79 7.05 15.97
CA LEU A 192 4.34 8.25 15.32
C LEU A 192 5.61 8.75 16.02
N THR A 193 5.63 8.72 17.35
CA THR A 193 6.83 9.09 18.13
C THR A 193 8.00 8.16 17.79
N PHE A 194 7.77 6.84 17.75
CA PHE A 194 8.81 5.88 17.37
C PHE A 194 9.31 6.11 15.94
N ILE A 195 8.43 6.32 14.98
CA ILE A 195 8.80 6.62 13.58
C ILE A 195 9.64 7.90 13.53
N THR A 196 9.22 8.97 14.21
CA THR A 196 9.95 10.25 14.23
C THR A 196 11.33 10.08 14.84
N ILE A 197 11.45 9.37 15.97
CA ILE A 197 12.74 9.09 16.61
C ILE A 197 13.64 8.27 15.69
N SER A 198 13.08 7.25 15.01
CA SER A 198 13.82 6.42 14.06
C SER A 198 14.39 7.23 12.91
N LEU A 199 13.58 8.11 12.30
CA LEU A 199 14.02 8.97 11.21
C LEU A 199 15.11 9.95 11.68
N LEU A 200 14.97 10.53 12.88
CA LEU A 200 15.97 11.42 13.44
C LEU A 200 17.27 10.67 13.78
N ALA A 201 17.17 9.46 14.37
CA ALA A 201 18.34 8.68 14.76
C ALA A 201 19.14 8.20 13.54
N LEU A 202 18.47 7.79 12.47
CA LEU A 202 19.12 7.32 11.23
C LEU A 202 19.60 8.47 10.34
N GLY A 203 18.95 9.65 10.43
CA GLY A 203 19.32 10.82 9.60
C GLY A 203 20.42 11.70 10.23
N ILE A 204 20.70 11.56 11.52
CA ILE A 204 21.73 12.35 12.21
C ILE A 204 23.00 11.50 12.33
N GLU A 205 24.08 11.91 11.68
CA GLU A 205 25.35 11.16 11.67
C GLU A 205 25.93 10.91 13.07
N ASN A 206 25.67 11.84 14.03
CA ASN A 206 26.18 11.72 15.38
C ASN A 206 25.03 11.71 16.40
N ASN A 207 24.79 10.56 16.99
CA ASN A 207 23.76 10.36 18.02
C ASN A 207 23.87 11.33 19.21
N LEU A 208 25.02 11.97 19.41
CA LEU A 208 25.21 12.99 20.47
C LEU A 208 24.24 14.17 20.26
N TYR A 209 24.02 14.63 19.03
CA TYR A 209 23.10 15.73 18.74
C TYR A 209 21.66 15.38 19.11
N LEU A 210 21.27 14.13 18.85
CA LEU A 210 19.94 13.62 19.23
C LEU A 210 19.80 13.57 20.76
N VAL A 211 20.83 13.07 21.47
CA VAL A 211 20.86 13.06 22.94
C VAL A 211 20.72 14.47 23.53
N ILE A 212 21.47 15.44 23.00
CA ILE A 212 21.38 16.84 23.41
C ILE A 212 19.98 17.41 23.14
N GLY A 213 19.43 17.16 21.93
CA GLY A 213 18.09 17.61 21.56
C GLY A 213 17.01 17.06 22.49
N VAL A 214 17.05 15.76 22.78
CA VAL A 214 16.14 15.11 23.73
C VAL A 214 16.31 15.70 25.14
N ALA A 215 17.54 15.89 25.62
CA ALA A 215 17.81 16.46 26.92
C ALA A 215 17.26 17.90 27.06
N VAL A 216 17.44 18.73 26.01
CA VAL A 216 16.91 20.11 25.97
C VAL A 216 15.37 20.09 26.02
N VAL A 217 14.71 19.26 25.15
CA VAL A 217 13.24 19.16 25.12
C VAL A 217 12.69 18.72 26.48
N LEU A 218 13.30 17.69 27.09
CA LEU A 218 12.85 17.21 28.39
C LEU A 218 13.13 18.23 29.51
N GLY A 219 14.26 18.95 29.44
CA GLY A 219 14.58 20.05 30.35
C GLY A 219 13.54 21.19 30.30
N VAL A 220 13.16 21.61 29.07
CA VAL A 220 12.12 22.63 28.86
C VAL A 220 10.77 22.14 29.38
N LEU A 221 10.37 20.90 29.05
CA LEU A 221 9.12 20.32 29.54
C LEU A 221 9.10 20.22 31.07
N ASN A 222 10.22 19.90 31.69
CA ASN A 222 10.33 19.86 33.17
C ASN A 222 10.23 21.25 33.78
N PHE A 223 10.86 22.25 33.16
CA PHE A 223 10.83 23.64 33.60
C PHE A 223 9.43 24.27 33.50
N MET A 224 8.76 24.04 32.39
CA MET A 224 7.38 24.58 32.12
C MET A 224 6.30 23.94 32.98
N GLY A 225 6.55 22.82 33.61
CA GLY A 225 5.55 22.10 34.36
C GLY A 225 5.60 22.28 35.87
N LYS A 226 4.60 21.69 36.55
CA LYS A 226 4.59 21.68 38.03
C LYS A 226 5.81 20.94 38.55
N LYS A 227 6.57 21.55 39.44
CA LYS A 227 7.76 20.96 40.09
C LYS A 227 7.32 19.75 40.94
N SER A 228 7.62 18.54 40.48
CA SER A 228 7.32 17.29 41.17
C SER A 228 8.42 16.29 40.85
N LEU A 229 8.97 15.69 41.90
CA LEU A 229 10.01 14.65 41.76
C LEU A 229 9.55 13.50 40.87
N ARG A 230 8.29 13.05 41.04
CA ARG A 230 7.69 11.99 40.21
C ARG A 230 7.68 12.33 38.73
N ARG A 231 7.36 13.59 38.37
CA ARG A 231 7.38 14.07 36.98
C ARG A 231 8.81 14.10 36.43
N SER A 232 9.78 14.66 37.19
CA SER A 232 11.17 14.71 36.75
C SER A 232 11.73 13.31 36.53
N LEU A 233 11.45 12.36 37.41
CA LEU A 233 11.85 10.97 37.24
C LEU A 233 11.17 10.30 36.01
N SER A 234 9.90 10.58 35.75
CA SER A 234 9.24 10.05 34.56
C SER A 234 9.81 10.63 33.26
N LEU A 235 10.15 11.90 33.21
CA LEU A 235 10.80 12.52 32.05
C LEU A 235 12.20 11.95 31.82
N LEU A 236 12.99 11.75 32.88
CA LEU A 236 14.29 11.07 32.78
C LEU A 236 14.16 9.63 32.26
N ALA A 237 13.18 8.89 32.76
CA ALA A 237 12.91 7.54 32.26
C ALA A 237 12.54 7.53 30.77
N ILE A 238 11.68 8.47 30.32
CA ILE A 238 11.35 8.64 28.91
C ILE A 238 12.60 8.96 28.09
N GLY A 239 13.44 9.88 28.57
CA GLY A 239 14.70 10.21 27.91
C GLY A 239 15.64 9.00 27.77
N ALA A 240 15.79 8.24 28.84
CA ALA A 240 16.61 7.02 28.83
C ALA A 240 16.08 5.98 27.82
N VAL A 241 14.76 5.81 27.73
CA VAL A 241 14.12 4.91 26.74
C VAL A 241 14.36 5.43 25.31
N VAL A 242 14.19 6.72 25.05
CA VAL A 242 14.39 7.31 23.70
C VAL A 242 15.85 7.16 23.27
N ILE A 243 16.79 7.48 24.17
CA ILE A 243 18.23 7.36 23.89
C ILE A 243 18.61 5.89 23.70
N GLY A 244 18.18 4.99 24.59
CA GLY A 244 18.43 3.56 24.46
C GLY A 244 17.87 2.98 23.16
N TYR A 245 16.70 3.43 22.75
CA TYR A 245 16.10 3.05 21.48
C TYR A 245 16.90 3.54 20.28
N SER A 246 17.38 4.81 20.26
CA SER A 246 18.17 5.33 19.15
C SER A 246 19.49 4.57 18.95
N TYR A 247 20.20 4.24 20.02
CA TYR A 247 21.40 3.39 19.92
C TYR A 247 21.09 1.94 19.51
N SER A 248 19.94 1.41 19.92
CA SER A 248 19.51 0.06 19.50
C SER A 248 19.18 -0.02 18.01
N LEU A 249 18.73 1.08 17.39
CA LEU A 249 18.43 1.12 15.96
C LEU A 249 19.68 0.89 15.11
N ASP A 250 20.80 1.53 15.41
CA ASP A 250 22.07 1.32 14.69
C ASP A 250 22.49 -0.14 14.75
N PHE A 251 22.35 -0.76 15.92
CA PHE A 251 22.64 -2.18 16.10
C PHE A 251 21.67 -3.07 15.30
N VAL A 252 20.36 -2.78 15.33
CA VAL A 252 19.35 -3.53 14.58
C VAL A 252 19.59 -3.38 13.07
N VAL A 253 19.79 -2.16 12.58
CA VAL A 253 20.05 -1.91 11.16
C VAL A 253 21.33 -2.61 10.70
N SER A 254 22.41 -2.60 11.52
CA SER A 254 23.65 -3.31 11.18
C SER A 254 23.53 -4.83 11.07
N LYS A 255 22.47 -5.43 11.65
CA LYS A 255 22.15 -6.86 11.56
C LYS A 255 21.26 -7.24 10.39
N LEU A 256 20.65 -6.26 9.71
CA LEU A 256 19.86 -6.52 8.52
C LEU A 256 20.74 -6.98 7.35
N PRO A 257 20.23 -7.73 6.38
CA PRO A 257 20.92 -7.99 5.11
C PRO A 257 21.32 -6.68 4.41
N THR A 258 22.47 -6.65 3.76
CA THR A 258 23.05 -5.45 3.14
C THR A 258 22.08 -4.72 2.21
N HIS A 259 21.29 -5.46 1.43
CA HIS A 259 20.29 -4.87 0.52
C HIS A 259 19.16 -4.13 1.26
N GLN A 260 18.81 -4.54 2.48
CA GLN A 260 17.82 -3.85 3.32
C GLN A 260 18.43 -2.64 4.03
N GLN A 261 19.69 -2.76 4.47
CA GLN A 261 20.43 -1.62 5.01
C GLN A 261 20.52 -0.50 3.96
N ASN A 262 20.93 -0.83 2.73
CA ASN A 262 21.05 0.14 1.64
C ASN A 262 19.72 0.85 1.36
N ARG A 263 18.60 0.12 1.33
CA ARG A 263 17.27 0.74 1.15
C ARG A 263 16.91 1.81 2.18
N ILE A 264 17.34 1.61 3.43
CA ILE A 264 17.10 2.58 4.52
C ILE A 264 18.07 3.75 4.41
N MET A 265 19.38 3.44 4.22
CA MET A 265 20.43 4.48 4.25
C MET A 265 20.39 5.40 3.03
N VAL A 266 19.98 4.89 1.87
CA VAL A 266 19.82 5.67 0.63
C VAL A 266 18.79 6.79 0.79
N LEU A 267 17.83 6.68 1.72
CA LEU A 267 16.90 7.77 2.03
C LEU A 267 17.63 9.04 2.51
N PHE A 268 18.72 8.86 3.26
CA PHE A 268 19.50 9.96 3.83
C PHE A 268 20.71 10.33 2.97
N ASN A 269 21.31 9.35 2.32
CA ASN A 269 22.46 9.53 1.43
C ASN A 269 22.37 8.60 0.21
N PRO A 270 21.86 9.09 -0.94
CA PRO A 270 21.75 8.29 -2.16
C PRO A 270 23.09 7.78 -2.72
N ASP A 271 24.19 8.45 -2.39
CA ASP A 271 25.54 8.12 -2.88
C ASP A 271 26.13 6.85 -2.23
N LEU A 272 25.49 6.32 -1.18
CA LEU A 272 25.92 5.07 -0.54
C LEU A 272 25.71 3.83 -1.41
N ASP A 273 24.80 3.88 -2.38
CA ASP A 273 24.54 2.76 -3.31
C ASP A 273 24.36 3.29 -4.74
N PRO A 274 25.43 3.80 -5.36
CA PRO A 274 25.37 4.50 -6.64
C PRO A 274 25.07 3.60 -7.84
N LEU A 275 25.05 2.26 -7.68
CA LEU A 275 24.75 1.29 -8.74
C LEU A 275 23.51 0.43 -8.44
N GLY A 276 22.87 0.63 -7.27
CA GLY A 276 21.70 -0.13 -6.84
C GLY A 276 20.50 0.78 -6.55
N VAL A 277 19.98 0.69 -5.33
CA VAL A 277 18.76 1.41 -4.91
C VAL A 277 18.92 2.94 -5.00
N GLY A 278 20.11 3.46 -4.68
CA GLY A 278 20.42 4.90 -4.79
C GLY A 278 20.33 5.39 -6.24
N TRP A 279 20.80 4.57 -7.19
CA TRP A 279 20.64 4.86 -8.62
C TRP A 279 19.17 4.99 -9.02
N ASN A 280 18.33 4.03 -8.63
CA ASN A 280 16.91 4.03 -8.99
C ASN A 280 16.21 5.30 -8.53
N VAL A 281 16.43 5.73 -7.29
CA VAL A 281 15.83 6.95 -6.74
C VAL A 281 16.37 8.19 -7.43
N THR A 282 17.67 8.26 -7.67
CA THR A 282 18.31 9.41 -8.33
C THR A 282 17.81 9.55 -9.76
N GLN A 283 17.79 8.46 -10.54
CA GLN A 283 17.28 8.49 -11.91
C GLN A 283 15.78 8.82 -11.96
N SER A 284 14.98 8.28 -11.03
CA SER A 284 13.56 8.63 -10.92
C SER A 284 13.36 10.12 -10.67
N LYS A 285 14.13 10.72 -9.76
CA LYS A 285 14.06 12.17 -9.49
C LYS A 285 14.50 13.01 -10.69
N ILE A 286 15.54 12.58 -11.41
CA ILE A 286 15.99 13.24 -12.65
C ILE A 286 14.90 13.15 -13.72
N ALA A 287 14.29 11.98 -13.91
CA ALA A 287 13.20 11.78 -14.85
C ALA A 287 12.03 12.74 -14.55
N ILE A 288 11.48 12.70 -13.33
CA ILE A 288 10.37 13.57 -12.91
C ILE A 288 10.74 15.05 -13.06
N GLY A 289 11.94 15.45 -12.61
CA GLY A 289 12.39 16.82 -12.68
C GLY A 289 12.59 17.32 -14.12
N SER A 290 13.01 16.43 -15.04
CA SER A 290 13.24 16.77 -16.44
C SER A 290 11.94 17.00 -17.23
N GLY A 291 10.80 16.49 -16.76
CA GLY A 291 9.50 16.70 -17.41
C GLY A 291 8.97 18.12 -17.29
N GLY A 292 9.42 18.89 -16.29
CA GLY A 292 8.96 20.28 -16.10
C GLY A 292 7.45 20.38 -15.90
N PHE A 293 6.84 21.47 -16.42
CA PHE A 293 5.41 21.72 -16.21
C PHE A 293 4.50 20.90 -17.13
N TRP A 294 4.85 20.81 -18.42
CA TRP A 294 4.02 20.16 -19.47
C TRP A 294 4.47 18.77 -19.86
N GLY A 295 5.62 18.31 -19.38
CA GLY A 295 6.25 17.08 -19.84
C GLY A 295 7.07 17.24 -21.11
N LYS A 296 7.81 16.19 -21.45
CA LYS A 296 8.57 16.12 -22.72
C LYS A 296 7.71 15.76 -23.92
N GLY A 297 6.56 15.15 -23.69
CA GLY A 297 5.68 14.56 -24.68
C GLY A 297 5.58 13.05 -24.55
N TYR A 298 4.47 12.48 -25.01
CA TYR A 298 4.22 11.04 -24.97
C TYR A 298 5.21 10.30 -25.86
N LEU A 299 5.88 9.29 -25.32
CA LEU A 299 6.98 8.52 -25.94
C LEU A 299 8.27 9.32 -26.21
N GLU A 300 8.41 10.53 -25.63
CA GLU A 300 9.59 11.37 -25.78
C GLU A 300 10.44 11.46 -24.49
N GLY A 301 10.14 10.62 -23.50
CA GLY A 301 10.92 10.52 -22.28
C GLY A 301 12.34 10.02 -22.56
N THR A 302 13.38 10.73 -22.11
CA THR A 302 14.77 10.35 -22.35
C THR A 302 15.30 9.41 -21.27
N GLN A 303 14.93 9.59 -20.01
CA GLN A 303 15.38 8.74 -18.93
C GLN A 303 14.66 7.38 -18.97
N THR A 304 13.38 7.39 -19.24
CA THR A 304 12.54 6.19 -19.31
C THR A 304 12.76 5.40 -20.61
N LYS A 305 12.96 6.07 -21.75
CA LYS A 305 13.20 5.44 -23.05
C LYS A 305 14.54 4.65 -23.12
N PHE A 306 15.56 5.10 -22.39
CA PHE A 306 16.87 4.45 -22.36
C PHE A 306 17.05 3.51 -21.16
N ASP A 307 15.97 3.10 -20.48
CA ASP A 307 15.96 2.19 -19.34
C ASP A 307 16.90 2.62 -18.18
N PHE A 308 17.12 3.94 -17.99
CA PHE A 308 17.93 4.43 -16.88
C PHE A 308 17.28 4.22 -15.51
N VAL A 309 15.94 4.08 -15.47
CA VAL A 309 15.20 3.79 -14.24
C VAL A 309 14.81 2.31 -14.22
N PRO A 310 15.48 1.44 -13.45
CA PRO A 310 15.05 0.05 -13.29
C PRO A 310 13.62 -0.03 -12.76
N GLU A 311 12.87 -1.08 -13.20
CA GLU A 311 11.48 -1.33 -12.79
C GLU A 311 10.53 -0.13 -13.03
N GLN A 312 10.81 0.67 -14.07
CA GLN A 312 10.00 1.85 -14.43
C GLN A 312 8.57 1.53 -14.85
N HIS A 313 8.26 0.30 -15.23
CA HIS A 313 6.92 -0.15 -15.61
C HIS A 313 6.12 -0.74 -14.42
N THR A 314 6.77 -1.00 -13.29
CA THR A 314 6.16 -1.56 -12.07
C THR A 314 6.17 -0.54 -10.93
N ASP A 315 7.22 -0.53 -10.13
CA ASP A 315 7.29 0.22 -8.88
C ASP A 315 7.58 1.70 -9.08
N PHE A 316 8.32 2.05 -10.14
CA PHE A 316 8.69 3.42 -10.49
C PHE A 316 7.85 4.02 -11.62
N ILE A 317 6.65 3.47 -11.89
CA ILE A 317 5.80 3.90 -13.01
C ILE A 317 5.45 5.39 -12.98
N PHE A 318 5.40 6.00 -11.81
CA PHE A 318 5.12 7.43 -11.64
C PHE A 318 6.23 8.31 -12.22
N CYS A 319 7.49 7.83 -12.33
CA CYS A 319 8.56 8.62 -12.94
C CYS A 319 8.36 8.78 -14.45
N THR A 320 7.87 7.75 -15.15
CA THR A 320 7.52 7.82 -16.58
C THR A 320 6.41 8.85 -16.81
N LEU A 321 5.37 8.83 -15.97
CA LEU A 321 4.30 9.83 -16.01
C LEU A 321 4.85 11.25 -15.81
N GLY A 322 5.72 11.42 -14.80
CA GLY A 322 6.31 12.72 -14.48
C GLY A 322 7.24 13.25 -15.58
N GLU A 323 7.98 12.37 -16.27
CA GLU A 323 8.85 12.77 -17.38
C GLU A 323 8.05 13.16 -18.63
N GLU A 324 7.08 12.32 -19.03
CA GLU A 324 6.35 12.52 -20.30
C GLU A 324 5.24 13.55 -20.22
N PHE A 325 4.50 13.58 -19.12
CA PHE A 325 3.34 14.48 -18.94
C PHE A 325 3.58 15.60 -17.94
N GLY A 326 4.75 15.64 -17.32
CA GLY A 326 5.18 16.70 -16.40
C GLY A 326 4.31 16.81 -15.15
N TRP A 327 4.31 18.02 -14.62
CA TRP A 327 3.55 18.35 -13.41
C TRP A 327 2.04 18.25 -13.63
N VAL A 328 1.55 18.64 -14.82
CA VAL A 328 0.11 18.57 -15.17
C VAL A 328 -0.39 17.14 -15.16
N GLY A 329 0.29 16.22 -15.84
CA GLY A 329 -0.08 14.79 -15.84
C GLY A 329 -0.01 14.16 -14.44
N SER A 330 1.02 14.52 -13.67
CA SER A 330 1.17 14.06 -12.29
C SER A 330 0.00 14.51 -11.41
N ILE A 331 -0.44 15.79 -11.51
CA ILE A 331 -1.59 16.29 -10.75
C ILE A 331 -2.89 15.60 -11.18
N VAL A 332 -3.10 15.34 -12.45
CA VAL A 332 -4.31 14.65 -12.92
C VAL A 332 -4.42 13.26 -12.27
N VAL A 333 -3.33 12.50 -12.24
CA VAL A 333 -3.31 11.17 -11.62
C VAL A 333 -3.50 11.25 -10.10
N VAL A 334 -2.81 12.18 -9.43
CA VAL A 334 -2.98 12.44 -7.99
C VAL A 334 -4.44 12.82 -7.68
N PHE A 335 -5.04 13.69 -8.49
CA PHE A 335 -6.45 14.10 -8.34
C PHE A 335 -7.42 12.92 -8.52
N LEU A 336 -7.17 12.02 -9.48
CA LEU A 336 -7.98 10.82 -9.67
C LEU A 336 -7.89 9.90 -8.45
N PHE A 337 -6.69 9.67 -7.89
CA PHE A 337 -6.53 8.88 -6.66
C PHE A 337 -7.21 9.54 -5.46
N CYS A 338 -7.03 10.83 -5.26
CA CYS A 338 -7.70 11.56 -4.18
C CYS A 338 -9.23 11.50 -4.34
N SER A 339 -9.74 11.67 -5.56
CA SER A 339 -11.17 11.57 -5.87
C SER A 339 -11.71 10.17 -5.59
N LEU A 340 -10.95 9.12 -5.95
CA LEU A 340 -11.29 7.73 -5.63
C LEU A 340 -11.39 7.53 -4.12
N LEU A 341 -10.37 7.93 -3.38
CA LEU A 341 -10.32 7.77 -1.92
C LEU A 341 -11.45 8.52 -1.21
N ILE A 342 -11.69 9.77 -1.59
CA ILE A 342 -12.81 10.57 -1.05
C ILE A 342 -14.15 9.90 -1.37
N ARG A 343 -14.32 9.43 -2.60
CA ARG A 343 -15.54 8.71 -2.99
C ARG A 343 -15.75 7.45 -2.16
N LEU A 344 -14.71 6.65 -1.98
CA LEU A 344 -14.78 5.43 -1.16
C LEU A 344 -15.09 5.74 0.31
N ILE A 345 -14.58 6.84 0.88
CA ILE A 345 -14.93 7.29 2.23
C ILE A 345 -16.43 7.60 2.30
N ILE A 346 -16.97 8.35 1.35
CA ILE A 346 -18.40 8.67 1.28
C ILE A 346 -19.24 7.37 1.20
N LEU A 347 -18.78 6.39 0.39
CA LEU A 347 -19.45 5.10 0.28
C LEU A 347 -19.36 4.29 1.59
N ALA A 348 -18.23 4.33 2.30
CA ALA A 348 -18.05 3.63 3.57
C ALA A 348 -18.87 4.23 4.70
N GLU A 349 -18.94 5.57 4.81
CA GLU A 349 -19.72 6.25 5.85
C GLU A 349 -21.24 6.03 5.71
N ARG A 350 -21.73 5.83 4.50
CA ARG A 350 -23.17 5.55 4.29
C ARG A 350 -23.57 4.10 4.60
N GLN A 351 -22.58 3.17 4.86
CA GLN A 351 -22.88 1.78 5.21
C GLN A 351 -23.49 1.67 6.61
N LYS A 352 -24.64 1.04 6.72
CA LYS A 352 -25.29 0.74 8.02
C LYS A 352 -24.80 -0.60 8.58
N ASN A 353 -24.45 -1.54 7.72
CA ASN A 353 -23.84 -2.81 8.13
C ASN A 353 -22.38 -2.60 8.50
N ARG A 354 -21.98 -3.03 9.70
CA ARG A 354 -20.63 -2.89 10.21
C ARG A 354 -19.61 -3.67 9.37
N PHE A 355 -19.96 -4.86 8.88
CA PHE A 355 -19.12 -5.65 7.98
C PHE A 355 -18.72 -4.83 6.73
N SER A 356 -19.72 -4.30 6.01
CA SER A 356 -19.49 -3.51 4.79
C SER A 356 -18.69 -2.24 5.06
N ARG A 357 -18.95 -1.57 6.20
CA ARG A 357 -18.22 -0.36 6.60
C ARG A 357 -16.76 -0.65 6.89
N VAL A 358 -16.48 -1.65 7.74
CA VAL A 358 -15.11 -2.04 8.10
C VAL A 358 -14.34 -2.49 6.87
N TYR A 359 -14.96 -3.31 6.01
CA TYR A 359 -14.34 -3.73 4.75
C TYR A 359 -14.01 -2.53 3.87
N GLY A 360 -14.94 -1.59 3.71
CA GLY A 360 -14.72 -0.34 2.96
C GLY A 360 -13.52 0.45 3.49
N TYR A 361 -13.38 0.59 4.80
CA TYR A 361 -12.21 1.25 5.39
C TYR A 361 -10.91 0.47 5.22
N CYS A 362 -10.95 -0.86 5.18
CA CYS A 362 -9.79 -1.67 4.79
C CYS A 362 -9.35 -1.37 3.35
N VAL A 363 -10.32 -1.30 2.41
CA VAL A 363 -10.06 -0.94 1.00
C VAL A 363 -9.41 0.42 0.90
N ILE A 364 -10.00 1.44 1.56
CA ILE A 364 -9.49 2.81 1.58
C ILE A 364 -8.07 2.85 2.12
N SER A 365 -7.82 2.19 3.25
CA SER A 365 -6.53 2.19 3.93
C SER A 365 -5.42 1.55 3.07
N LEU A 366 -5.72 0.42 2.42
CA LEU A 366 -4.78 -0.28 1.54
C LEU A 366 -4.46 0.56 0.30
N LEU A 367 -5.48 1.13 -0.37
CA LEU A 367 -5.27 1.99 -1.54
C LEU A 367 -4.51 3.26 -1.18
N LEU A 368 -4.85 3.90 -0.07
CA LEU A 368 -4.16 5.10 0.43
C LEU A 368 -2.69 4.80 0.71
N PHE A 369 -2.39 3.69 1.38
CA PHE A 369 -1.02 3.32 1.71
C PHE A 369 -0.18 3.08 0.46
N HIS A 370 -0.67 2.27 -0.48
CA HIS A 370 0.01 2.01 -1.74
C HIS A 370 0.26 3.30 -2.53
N PHE A 371 -0.77 4.15 -2.66
CA PHE A 371 -0.68 5.43 -3.35
C PHE A 371 0.38 6.35 -2.73
N LEU A 372 0.33 6.57 -1.41
CA LEU A 372 1.26 7.45 -0.72
C LEU A 372 2.69 6.93 -0.78
N ILE A 373 2.91 5.64 -0.49
CA ILE A 373 4.26 5.09 -0.44
C ILE A 373 4.87 4.98 -1.84
N ASN A 374 4.10 4.58 -2.86
CA ASN A 374 4.61 4.51 -4.21
C ASN A 374 5.11 5.89 -4.69
N ILE A 375 4.30 6.95 -4.54
CA ILE A 375 4.75 8.31 -4.91
C ILE A 375 5.91 8.76 -4.03
N ALA A 376 5.84 8.55 -2.71
CA ALA A 376 6.90 8.98 -1.80
C ALA A 376 8.25 8.34 -2.13
N MET A 377 8.29 7.04 -2.50
CA MET A 377 9.55 6.39 -2.86
C MET A 377 10.08 6.86 -4.23
N THR A 378 9.21 7.17 -5.21
CA THR A 378 9.66 7.66 -6.51
C THR A 378 10.26 9.06 -6.45
N ILE A 379 9.80 9.91 -5.51
CA ILE A 379 10.36 11.24 -5.27
C ILE A 379 11.44 11.27 -4.19
N GLY A 380 11.80 10.11 -3.62
CA GLY A 380 12.87 9.97 -2.63
C GLY A 380 12.51 10.44 -1.22
N LEU A 381 11.22 10.50 -0.86
CA LEU A 381 10.75 10.81 0.51
C LEU A 381 10.52 9.57 1.37
N PHE A 382 10.60 8.39 0.78
CA PHE A 382 10.43 7.11 1.46
C PHE A 382 11.40 6.07 0.92
N PRO A 383 11.88 5.12 1.74
CA PRO A 383 12.75 4.04 1.25
C PRO A 383 12.09 3.25 0.13
N VAL A 384 12.90 2.76 -0.81
CA VAL A 384 12.39 1.92 -1.90
C VAL A 384 11.99 0.55 -1.36
N VAL A 385 10.69 0.27 -1.38
CA VAL A 385 10.12 -0.98 -0.83
C VAL A 385 9.54 -1.90 -1.90
N GLY A 386 9.43 -1.43 -3.15
CA GLY A 386 8.99 -2.26 -4.26
C GLY A 386 7.49 -2.57 -4.19
N ILE A 387 6.64 -1.55 -4.08
CA ILE A 387 5.18 -1.71 -4.09
C ILE A 387 4.56 -0.97 -5.27
N PRO A 388 3.65 -1.62 -6.01
CA PRO A 388 3.04 -1.03 -7.20
C PRO A 388 2.02 0.06 -6.86
N LEU A 389 1.81 0.98 -7.80
CA LEU A 389 0.72 1.95 -7.76
C LEU A 389 -0.59 1.24 -8.19
N PRO A 390 -1.63 1.19 -7.34
CA PRO A 390 -2.87 0.45 -7.62
C PRO A 390 -3.51 0.86 -8.94
N PHE A 391 -3.96 -0.12 -9.74
CA PHE A 391 -4.63 0.06 -11.05
C PHE A 391 -3.76 0.66 -12.16
N PHE A 392 -2.59 1.19 -11.82
CA PHE A 392 -1.74 1.97 -12.71
C PHE A 392 -0.47 1.23 -13.14
N SER A 393 0.21 0.56 -12.19
CA SER A 393 1.44 -0.20 -12.45
C SER A 393 1.17 -1.49 -13.22
N TYR A 394 2.20 -1.95 -13.96
CA TYR A 394 2.18 -3.25 -14.59
C TYR A 394 2.16 -4.37 -13.54
N GLY A 395 1.28 -5.35 -13.75
CA GLY A 395 1.26 -6.57 -12.95
C GLY A 395 -0.11 -7.22 -12.84
N GLY A 396 -0.22 -8.48 -13.26
CA GLY A 396 -1.47 -9.24 -13.25
C GLY A 396 -2.01 -9.46 -11.84
N SER A 397 -1.18 -9.99 -10.93
CA SER A 397 -1.58 -10.27 -9.54
C SER A 397 -2.01 -9.00 -8.79
N SER A 398 -1.28 -7.90 -8.99
CA SER A 398 -1.59 -6.60 -8.39
C SER A 398 -2.92 -6.06 -8.92
N LEU A 399 -3.09 -6.00 -10.25
CA LEU A 399 -4.34 -5.52 -10.85
C LEU A 399 -5.54 -6.35 -10.39
N TRP A 400 -5.43 -7.67 -10.38
CA TRP A 400 -6.51 -8.55 -9.94
C TRP A 400 -6.84 -8.37 -8.46
N SER A 401 -5.83 -8.32 -7.61
CA SER A 401 -6.00 -8.14 -6.16
C SER A 401 -6.73 -6.85 -5.83
N PHE A 402 -6.28 -5.72 -6.40
CA PHE A 402 -6.93 -4.42 -6.18
C PHE A 402 -8.31 -4.34 -6.82
N THR A 403 -8.51 -4.99 -7.97
CA THR A 403 -9.82 -5.08 -8.61
C THR A 403 -10.80 -5.87 -7.73
N ILE A 404 -10.40 -7.04 -7.24
CA ILE A 404 -11.22 -7.84 -6.31
C ILE A 404 -11.54 -7.03 -5.05
N LEU A 405 -10.52 -6.40 -4.46
CA LEU A 405 -10.65 -5.59 -3.25
C LEU A 405 -11.70 -4.47 -3.44
N LEU A 406 -11.61 -3.73 -4.54
CA LEU A 406 -12.52 -2.61 -4.84
C LEU A 406 -13.93 -3.08 -5.19
N PHE A 407 -14.04 -4.07 -6.10
CA PHE A 407 -15.36 -4.48 -6.61
C PHE A 407 -16.19 -5.29 -5.62
N ILE A 408 -15.57 -6.01 -4.67
CA ILE A 408 -16.30 -6.55 -3.51
C ILE A 408 -16.93 -5.42 -2.72
N PHE A 409 -16.22 -4.30 -2.49
CA PHE A 409 -16.79 -3.17 -1.78
C PHE A 409 -17.94 -2.50 -2.55
N ILE A 410 -17.80 -2.29 -3.85
CA ILE A 410 -18.87 -1.76 -4.71
C ILE A 410 -20.10 -2.70 -4.68
N LYS A 411 -19.88 -4.02 -4.68
CA LYS A 411 -20.96 -5.02 -4.57
C LYS A 411 -21.67 -4.92 -3.22
N LEU A 412 -20.94 -4.82 -2.13
CA LEU A 412 -21.52 -4.64 -0.79
C LEU A 412 -22.32 -3.34 -0.69
N ASP A 413 -21.80 -2.26 -1.26
CA ASP A 413 -22.48 -0.96 -1.27
C ASP A 413 -23.79 -0.99 -2.10
N SER A 414 -23.81 -1.66 -3.24
CA SER A 414 -25.03 -1.77 -4.06
C SER A 414 -26.19 -2.46 -3.33
N HIS A 415 -25.90 -3.27 -2.30
CA HIS A 415 -26.89 -4.01 -1.50
C HIS A 415 -27.20 -3.40 -0.13
N ARG A 416 -26.65 -2.21 0.19
CA ARG A 416 -26.79 -1.56 1.50
C ARG A 416 -28.23 -1.42 2.01
N ILE A 417 -29.23 -1.30 1.10
CA ILE A 417 -30.65 -1.13 1.48
C ILE A 417 -31.27 -2.47 1.90
N GLN A 418 -30.80 -3.61 1.37
CA GLN A 418 -31.34 -4.93 1.73
C GLN A 418 -31.01 -5.36 3.16
N PHE A 419 -29.93 -4.83 3.73
CA PHE A 419 -29.60 -5.05 5.14
C PHE A 419 -30.62 -4.40 6.09
N LEU A 420 -31.33 -3.34 5.66
CA LEU A 420 -32.36 -2.67 6.47
C LEU A 420 -33.65 -3.48 6.62
N GLY A 421 -34.04 -4.25 5.60
CA GLY A 421 -35.23 -5.10 5.64
C GLY A 421 -35.12 -6.31 6.56
N ARG A 422 -33.94 -6.59 7.14
CA ARG A 422 -33.72 -7.72 8.07
C ARG A 422 -33.69 -7.30 9.55
N MET A 423 -33.61 -6.00 9.84
CA MET A 423 -33.58 -5.47 11.21
C MET A 423 -34.97 -5.05 11.70
N ASN A 424 -36.00 -5.14 10.84
CA ASN A 424 -37.42 -5.04 11.17
C ASN A 424 -38.06 -6.42 11.03
#